data_6ffa745368cd39252550b2565fc7e92d
#
_entry.id   6ffa745368cd39252550b2565fc7e92d
#
_cell.length_a   1.000
_cell.length_b   1.000
_cell.length_c   1.000
_cell.angle_alpha   90.00
_cell.angle_beta   90.00
_cell.angle_gamma   90.00
#
_symmetry.space_group_name_H-M   'P 1'
#
loop_
_entity.id
_entity.type
_entity.pdbx_description
1 polymer ?
#
loop_
_entity_poly.entity_id
_entity_poly.type
_entity_poly.pdbx_seq_one_letter_code
_entity_poly.pdbx_strand_id
1 'polypeptide(L)'
;MERGEDVRSAAERELLEETGLTAQLWLCGTLIVDAGEMGIGLYIFSGEYLGDAEPQPSKEGLAEWVAFENINEYPVVEDLPVLLTRIHSMKRGDVPFSARSSYDQSGKLNVEFAD
;
A
#
# COMPACT_ATOMS: atom_id res chain seq x y z
N MET A 1 -13.26 5.83 2.68
CA MET A 1 -14.11 5.16 1.66
C MET A 1 -15.49 5.77 1.70
N GLU A 2 -16.03 6.10 0.55
CA GLU A 2 -17.36 6.71 0.49
C GLU A 2 -18.45 5.65 0.53
N ARG A 3 -19.63 6.07 0.96
CA ARG A 3 -20.79 5.18 1.07
C ARG A 3 -21.18 4.65 -0.31
N GLY A 4 -21.35 3.34 -0.43
CA GLY A 4 -21.73 2.69 -1.67
C GLY A 4 -20.58 2.29 -2.57
N GLU A 5 -19.34 2.64 -2.19
CA GLU A 5 -18.17 2.20 -2.94
C GLU A 5 -17.61 0.89 -2.41
N ASP A 6 -17.13 0.03 -3.30
CA ASP A 6 -16.30 -1.09 -2.89
C ASP A 6 -14.86 -0.60 -2.65
N VAL A 7 -14.04 -1.43 -2.00
CA VAL A 7 -12.70 -1.00 -1.60
C VAL A 7 -11.78 -0.72 -2.79
N ARG A 8 -11.93 -1.45 -3.91
CA ARG A 8 -11.11 -1.20 -5.10
C ARG A 8 -11.48 0.11 -5.78
N SER A 9 -12.76 0.36 -5.95
CA SER A 9 -13.23 1.62 -6.55
C SER A 9 -12.81 2.82 -5.72
N ALA A 10 -12.87 2.68 -4.39
CA ALA A 10 -12.43 3.74 -3.48
C ALA A 10 -10.92 4.00 -3.64
N ALA A 11 -10.12 2.95 -3.76
CA ALA A 11 -8.67 3.11 -3.93
C ALA A 11 -8.34 3.79 -5.26
N GLU A 12 -9.04 3.42 -6.34
CA GLU A 12 -8.84 4.05 -7.65
C GLU A 12 -9.24 5.51 -7.64
N ARG A 13 -10.33 5.85 -6.96
CA ARG A 13 -10.76 7.24 -6.81
C ARG A 13 -9.74 8.06 -6.02
N GLU A 14 -9.26 7.52 -4.91
CA GLU A 14 -8.27 8.21 -4.08
C GLU A 14 -6.94 8.41 -4.82
N LEU A 15 -6.52 7.44 -5.63
CA LEU A 15 -5.33 7.61 -6.45
C LEU A 15 -5.47 8.80 -7.39
N LEU A 16 -6.62 8.91 -8.05
CA LEU A 16 -6.88 10.03 -8.95
C LEU A 16 -6.90 11.36 -8.20
N GLU A 17 -7.58 11.41 -7.05
CA GLU A 17 -7.69 12.63 -6.26
C GLU A 17 -6.33 13.10 -5.72
N GLU A 18 -5.49 12.17 -5.30
CA GLU A 18 -4.22 12.49 -4.65
C GLU A 18 -3.08 12.74 -5.64
N THR A 19 -3.11 12.11 -6.79
CA THR A 19 -1.98 12.18 -7.73
C THR A 19 -2.34 12.65 -9.12
N GLY A 20 -3.62 12.66 -9.48
CA GLY A 20 -4.05 12.93 -10.84
C GLY A 20 -3.87 11.76 -11.78
N LEU A 21 -3.43 10.61 -11.28
CA LEU A 21 -3.17 9.42 -12.09
C LEU A 21 -4.32 8.44 -12.00
N THR A 22 -4.50 7.65 -13.08
CA THR A 22 -5.48 6.57 -13.10
C THR A 22 -4.79 5.27 -13.42
N ALA A 23 -5.22 4.18 -12.78
CA ALA A 23 -4.73 2.84 -13.04
C ALA A 23 -5.80 1.85 -12.64
N GLN A 24 -5.82 0.69 -13.29
CA GLN A 24 -6.64 -0.41 -12.84
C GLN A 24 -5.90 -1.11 -11.71
N LEU A 25 -6.50 -1.11 -10.52
CA LEU A 25 -5.88 -1.68 -9.33
C LEU A 25 -6.37 -3.10 -9.09
N TRP A 26 -5.50 -3.92 -8.50
CA TRP A 26 -5.86 -5.27 -8.08
C TRP A 26 -5.41 -5.46 -6.64
N LEU A 27 -6.16 -6.27 -5.89
CA LEU A 27 -5.89 -6.50 -4.48
C LEU A 27 -4.67 -7.40 -4.31
N CYS A 28 -3.64 -6.87 -3.67
CA CYS A 28 -2.43 -7.63 -3.36
C CYS A 28 -2.55 -8.36 -2.04
N GLY A 29 -3.18 -7.73 -1.05
CA GLY A 29 -3.30 -8.33 0.25
C GLY A 29 -4.01 -7.45 1.24
N THR A 30 -4.14 -7.98 2.45
CA THR A 30 -4.68 -7.28 3.59
C THR A 30 -3.64 -7.29 4.71
N LEU A 31 -3.59 -6.19 5.45
CA LEU A 31 -2.67 -6.05 6.57
C LEU A 31 -3.44 -5.60 7.80
N ILE A 32 -3.27 -6.31 8.90
CA ILE A 32 -3.79 -5.87 10.19
C ILE A 32 -2.62 -5.28 10.97
N VAL A 33 -2.76 -4.03 11.37
CA VAL A 33 -1.74 -3.33 12.17
C VAL A 33 -2.22 -3.31 13.62
N ASP A 34 -1.45 -3.93 14.51
CA ASP A 34 -1.74 -3.88 15.94
C ASP A 34 -1.26 -2.55 16.50
N ALA A 35 -2.21 -1.74 16.96
CA ALA A 35 -1.93 -0.43 17.55
C ALA A 35 -2.44 -0.41 18.99
N GLY A 36 -1.84 -1.25 19.85
CA GLY A 36 -2.23 -1.39 21.24
C GLY A 36 -3.56 -2.13 21.36
N GLU A 37 -4.58 -1.46 21.91
CA GLU A 37 -5.90 -2.07 22.11
C GLU A 37 -6.73 -2.11 20.84
N MET A 38 -6.28 -1.44 19.78
CA MET A 38 -7.02 -1.36 18.52
C MET A 38 -6.22 -1.99 17.40
N GLY A 39 -6.93 -2.67 16.50
CA GLY A 39 -6.36 -3.14 15.24
C GLY A 39 -6.84 -2.27 14.10
N ILE A 40 -5.96 -1.99 13.15
CA ILE A 40 -6.30 -1.23 11.96
C ILE A 40 -6.14 -2.17 10.77
N GLY A 41 -7.22 -2.34 10.01
CA GLY A 41 -7.19 -3.15 8.80
C GLY A 41 -6.93 -2.29 7.58
N LEU A 42 -6.01 -2.73 6.75
CA LEU A 42 -5.66 -2.06 5.51
C LEU A 42 -5.83 -3.01 4.33
N TYR A 43 -6.36 -2.49 3.23
CA TYR A 43 -6.41 -3.18 1.96
C TYR A 43 -5.32 -2.62 1.07
N ILE A 44 -4.49 -3.49 0.50
CA ILE A 44 -3.33 -3.08 -0.27
C ILE A 44 -3.55 -3.44 -1.74
N PHE A 45 -3.46 -2.43 -2.59
CA PHE A 45 -3.69 -2.57 -4.02
C PHE A 45 -2.43 -2.23 -4.79
N SER A 46 -2.27 -2.83 -5.95
CA SER A 46 -1.23 -2.50 -6.90
C SER A 46 -1.86 -2.33 -8.27
N GLY A 47 -1.17 -1.66 -9.15
CA GLY A 47 -1.61 -1.48 -10.51
C GLY A 47 -0.44 -1.07 -11.40
N GLU A 48 -0.66 -1.12 -12.69
CA GLU A 48 0.33 -0.71 -13.66
C GLU A 48 -0.08 0.63 -14.25
N TYR A 49 0.80 1.61 -14.17
CA TYR A 49 0.56 2.90 -14.79
C TYR A 49 1.24 2.93 -16.16
N LEU A 50 0.43 3.04 -17.20
CA LEU A 50 0.92 2.98 -18.58
C LEU A 50 1.17 4.35 -19.18
N GLY A 51 0.90 5.43 -18.46
CA GLY A 51 1.14 6.78 -18.94
C GLY A 51 2.55 7.26 -18.61
N ASP A 52 2.79 8.53 -18.88
CA ASP A 52 4.07 9.19 -18.64
C ASP A 52 3.93 10.48 -17.84
N ALA A 53 2.78 10.70 -17.24
CA ALA A 53 2.54 11.91 -16.45
C ALA A 53 3.23 11.85 -15.10
N GLU A 54 3.61 13.02 -14.58
CA GLU A 54 4.10 13.13 -13.22
C GLU A 54 2.92 13.26 -12.25
N PRO A 55 3.06 12.72 -11.03
CA PRO A 55 2.02 12.92 -10.02
C PRO A 55 1.83 14.41 -9.72
N GLN A 56 0.58 14.80 -9.47
CA GLN A 56 0.25 16.19 -9.18
C GLN A 56 0.13 16.40 -7.68
N PRO A 57 0.44 17.62 -7.18
CA PRO A 57 0.20 17.93 -5.77
C PRO A 57 -1.29 17.88 -5.46
N SER A 58 -1.62 17.50 -4.24
CA SER A 58 -3.00 17.48 -3.76
C SER A 58 -3.05 18.12 -2.38
N LYS A 59 -4.25 18.16 -1.79
CA LYS A 59 -4.43 18.63 -0.41
C LYS A 59 -3.68 17.77 0.59
N GLU A 60 -3.43 16.52 0.22
CA GLU A 60 -2.74 15.56 1.09
C GLU A 60 -1.22 15.70 1.04
N GLY A 61 -0.69 16.49 0.10
CA GLY A 61 0.75 16.72 -0.03
C GLY A 61 1.26 16.49 -1.43
N LEU A 62 2.53 16.16 -1.53
CA LEU A 62 3.21 15.90 -2.80
C LEU A 62 3.46 14.41 -2.98
N ALA A 63 3.17 13.92 -4.17
CA ALA A 63 3.50 12.55 -4.57
C ALA A 63 4.65 12.59 -5.56
N GLU A 64 5.51 11.58 -5.54
CA GLU A 64 6.62 11.49 -6.49
C GLU A 64 6.87 10.04 -6.88
N TRP A 65 7.46 9.85 -8.04
CA TRP A 65 7.91 8.53 -8.47
C TRP A 65 9.20 8.17 -7.76
N VAL A 66 9.25 6.97 -7.18
CA VAL A 66 10.43 6.45 -6.50
C VAL A 66 10.76 5.09 -7.09
N ALA A 67 12.00 4.91 -7.54
CA ALA A 67 12.45 3.62 -8.03
C ALA A 67 12.43 2.59 -6.89
N PHE A 68 12.01 1.37 -7.18
CA PHE A 68 11.91 0.32 -6.15
C PHE A 68 13.25 0.11 -5.43
N GLU A 69 14.35 0.15 -6.14
CA GLU A 69 15.69 -0.05 -5.58
C GLU A 69 16.08 1.05 -4.59
N ASN A 70 15.46 2.21 -4.68
CA ASN A 70 15.81 3.37 -3.88
C ASN A 70 14.89 3.59 -2.69
N ILE A 71 13.93 2.68 -2.47
CA ILE A 71 12.91 2.90 -1.43
C ILE A 71 13.53 3.02 -0.03
N ASN A 72 14.64 2.31 0.23
CA ASN A 72 15.31 2.35 1.53
C ASN A 72 16.03 3.67 1.80
N GLU A 73 16.19 4.52 0.79
CA GLU A 73 16.82 5.84 0.93
C GLU A 73 15.81 6.89 1.39
N TYR A 74 14.52 6.54 1.48
CA TYR A 74 13.45 7.45 1.87
C TYR A 74 12.97 7.16 3.29
N PRO A 75 12.47 8.19 4.00
CA PRO A 75 11.96 8.01 5.36
C PRO A 75 10.58 7.35 5.33
N VAL A 76 10.55 6.04 5.13
CA VAL A 76 9.32 5.26 5.06
C VAL A 76 9.08 4.52 6.38
N VAL A 77 7.83 4.12 6.61
CA VAL A 77 7.50 3.32 7.78
C VAL A 77 8.22 1.96 7.72
N GLU A 78 8.50 1.39 8.89
CA GLU A 78 9.38 0.23 9.01
C GLU A 78 8.89 -1.02 8.25
N ASP A 79 7.57 -1.21 8.13
CA ASP A 79 7.01 -2.38 7.47
C ASP A 79 6.90 -2.22 5.95
N LEU A 80 7.05 -1.00 5.44
CA LEU A 80 6.86 -0.74 4.02
C LEU A 80 7.84 -1.50 3.12
N PRO A 81 9.15 -1.54 3.40
CA PRO A 81 10.07 -2.29 2.54
C PRO A 81 9.73 -3.78 2.44
N VAL A 82 9.30 -4.40 3.55
CA VAL A 82 8.91 -5.81 3.56
C VAL A 82 7.68 -6.03 2.68
N LEU A 83 6.68 -5.17 2.82
CA LEU A 83 5.44 -5.26 2.03
C LEU A 83 5.72 -5.03 0.55
N LEU A 84 6.55 -4.04 0.21
CA LEU A 84 6.87 -3.75 -1.18
C LEU A 84 7.65 -4.87 -1.83
N THR A 85 8.54 -5.53 -1.10
CA THR A 85 9.26 -6.70 -1.62
C THR A 85 8.28 -7.81 -1.99
N ARG A 86 7.29 -8.06 -1.14
CA ARG A 86 6.26 -9.06 -1.41
C ARG A 86 5.43 -8.69 -2.64
N ILE A 87 4.96 -7.44 -2.68
CA ILE A 87 4.13 -6.94 -3.77
C ILE A 87 4.88 -6.97 -5.11
N HIS A 88 6.17 -6.61 -5.09
CA HIS A 88 7.00 -6.57 -6.29
C HIS A 88 7.10 -7.94 -6.96
N SER A 89 7.03 -9.02 -6.18
CA SER A 89 7.08 -10.38 -6.70
C SER A 89 5.72 -10.91 -7.16
N MET A 90 4.65 -10.16 -6.94
CA MET A 90 3.30 -10.62 -7.24
C MET A 90 2.85 -10.19 -8.64
N LYS A 91 1.89 -10.93 -9.18
CA LYS A 91 1.26 -10.65 -10.46
C LYS A 91 -0.24 -10.57 -10.29
N ARG A 92 -0.88 -9.82 -11.18
CA ARG A 92 -2.36 -9.79 -11.21
C ARG A 92 -2.89 -11.20 -11.34
N GLY A 93 -3.84 -11.54 -10.46
CA GLY A 93 -4.42 -12.88 -10.40
C GLY A 93 -3.84 -13.77 -9.32
N ASP A 94 -2.72 -13.36 -8.71
CA ASP A 94 -2.18 -14.09 -7.55
C ASP A 94 -3.15 -13.99 -6.38
N VAL A 95 -3.14 -15.00 -5.53
CA VAL A 95 -3.95 -14.98 -4.30
C VAL A 95 -3.45 -13.87 -3.39
N PRO A 96 -4.33 -12.97 -2.93
CA PRO A 96 -3.91 -11.90 -2.02
C PRO A 96 -3.32 -12.47 -0.74
N PHE A 97 -2.25 -11.83 -0.25
CA PHE A 97 -1.66 -12.24 1.03
C PHE A 97 -2.50 -11.71 2.20
N SER A 98 -2.30 -12.32 3.34
CA SER A 98 -2.84 -11.83 4.60
C SER A 98 -1.66 -11.65 5.53
N ALA A 99 -1.53 -10.47 6.12
CA ALA A 99 -0.38 -10.15 6.94
C ALA A 99 -0.78 -9.41 8.19
N ARG A 100 0.08 -9.46 9.19
CA ARG A 100 -0.10 -8.77 10.45
C ARG A 100 1.20 -8.08 10.82
N SER A 101 1.10 -6.83 11.23
CA SER A 101 2.23 -6.02 11.67
C SER A 101 2.08 -5.73 13.15
N SER A 102 3.11 -6.02 13.94
CA SER A 102 3.07 -5.80 15.38
C SER A 102 4.47 -5.50 15.92
N TYR A 103 4.52 -4.86 17.09
CA TYR A 103 5.78 -4.60 17.77
C TYR A 103 6.05 -5.69 18.80
N ASP A 104 7.30 -6.16 18.87
CA ASP A 104 7.71 -7.12 19.88
C ASP A 104 8.05 -6.39 21.19
N GLN A 105 8.48 -7.14 22.19
CA GLN A 105 8.80 -6.58 23.51
C GLN A 105 9.97 -5.61 23.49
N SER A 106 10.84 -5.71 22.49
CA SER A 106 11.97 -4.78 22.33
C SER A 106 11.60 -3.53 21.52
N GLY A 107 10.35 -3.43 21.06
CA GLY A 107 9.90 -2.31 20.23
C GLY A 107 10.21 -2.46 18.76
N LYS A 108 10.66 -3.63 18.33
CA LYS A 108 10.95 -3.88 16.93
C LYS A 108 9.68 -4.31 16.19
N LEU A 109 9.47 -3.74 15.02
CA LEU A 109 8.33 -4.07 14.18
C LEU A 109 8.55 -5.40 13.46
N ASN A 110 7.55 -6.27 13.54
CA ASN A 110 7.54 -7.55 12.84
C ASN A 110 6.34 -7.64 11.95
N VAL A 111 6.55 -8.15 10.73
CA VAL A 111 5.48 -8.42 9.77
C VAL A 111 5.42 -9.92 9.54
N GLU A 112 4.26 -10.51 9.78
CA GLU A 112 4.03 -11.94 9.61
C GLU A 112 3.01 -12.15 8.48
N PHE A 113 3.35 -13.03 7.54
CA PHE A 113 2.47 -13.41 6.45
C PHE A 113 1.84 -14.76 6.75
N ALA A 114 0.53 -14.85 6.58
CA ALA A 114 -0.22 -16.10 6.74
C ALA A 114 -0.27 -16.81 5.39
N ASP A 115 0.80 -17.45 5.02
CA ASP A 115 0.91 -18.18 3.76
C ASP A 115 0.45 -19.63 3.87
#